data_ea3c2341f493c00aa751b74496f85def
#
_entry.id   ea3c2341f493c00aa751b74496f85def
#
_cell.length_a   1.000
_cell.length_b   1.000
_cell.length_c   1.000
_cell.angle_alpha   90.00
_cell.angle_beta   90.00
_cell.angle_gamma   90.00
#
_symmetry.space_group_name_H-M   'P 1'
#
loop_
_entity.id
_entity.type
_entity.pdbx_description
1 polymer ?
#
loop_
_entity_poly.entity_id
_entity_poly.type
_entity_poly.pdbx_seq_one_letter_code
_entity_poly.pdbx_strand_id
1 'polypeptide(L)'
;MPNLSKLKRERMLAFLQKIKDEHRDDDDMLIALGEIESELTSKKYGLVWEQHEEAVDVMMRDHIPVFTEVPEREIIAAPGQGYNFILEGDNLHSLRLLEKTHKGKIDVIYIDPPYNTGNKDFVYDDVYVDDLDGFKHSKWISFMSERLKIARNLLTNSGVIAISIGYQEVHNLVVLCQEMFDTKQVTCVT
;
A
#
# COMPACT_ATOMS: atom_id res chain seq x y z
N MET A 1 33.97 -3.55 -7.86
CA MET A 1 33.47 -4.33 -9.02
C MET A 1 32.39 -3.52 -9.73
N PRO A 2 32.32 -3.53 -11.07
CA PRO A 2 31.26 -2.82 -11.76
C PRO A 2 29.92 -3.48 -11.50
N ASN A 3 28.89 -2.68 -11.24
CA ASN A 3 27.51 -3.16 -11.08
C ASN A 3 26.95 -3.50 -12.46
N LEU A 4 26.93 -4.80 -12.80
CA LEU A 4 26.48 -5.28 -14.12
C LEU A 4 25.03 -4.89 -14.45
N SER A 5 24.16 -4.86 -13.44
CA SER A 5 22.76 -4.43 -13.62
C SER A 5 22.68 -2.94 -13.97
N LYS A 6 23.51 -2.09 -13.34
CA LYS A 6 23.63 -0.68 -13.65
C LYS A 6 24.08 -0.47 -15.08
N LEU A 7 25.15 -1.13 -15.51
CA LEU A 7 25.67 -1.03 -16.88
C LEU A 7 24.66 -1.48 -17.93
N LYS A 8 23.93 -2.58 -17.65
CA LYS A 8 22.86 -3.05 -18.55
C LYS A 8 21.75 -2.01 -18.67
N ARG A 9 21.32 -1.42 -17.56
CA ARG A 9 20.28 -0.37 -17.54
C ARG A 9 20.71 0.87 -18.31
N GLU A 10 21.94 1.35 -18.11
CA GLU A 10 22.48 2.51 -18.82
C GLU A 10 22.49 2.30 -20.35
N ARG A 11 22.83 1.09 -20.81
CA ARG A 11 22.73 0.75 -22.24
C ARG A 11 21.31 0.76 -22.77
N MET A 12 20.35 0.24 -21.99
CA MET A 12 18.94 0.23 -22.39
C MET A 12 18.36 1.64 -22.45
N LEU A 13 18.69 2.49 -21.47
CA LEU A 13 18.26 3.89 -21.46
C LEU A 13 18.86 4.68 -22.63
N ALA A 14 20.14 4.48 -22.94
CA ALA A 14 20.76 5.12 -24.09
C ALA A 14 20.12 4.69 -25.42
N PHE A 15 19.72 3.43 -25.52
CA PHE A 15 19.00 2.94 -26.70
C PHE A 15 17.59 3.53 -26.81
N LEU A 16 16.83 3.59 -25.70
CA LEU A 16 15.53 4.24 -25.67
C LEU A 16 15.61 5.73 -26.07
N GLN A 17 16.61 6.45 -25.55
CA GLN A 17 16.78 7.85 -25.92
C GLN A 17 17.01 8.02 -27.41
N LYS A 18 17.79 7.13 -28.02
CA LYS A 18 18.02 7.15 -29.49
C LYS A 18 16.71 6.97 -30.26
N ILE A 19 15.85 5.99 -29.85
CA ILE A 19 14.55 5.78 -30.50
C ILE A 19 13.64 6.99 -30.32
N LYS A 20 13.59 7.61 -29.13
CA LYS A 20 12.81 8.84 -28.88
C LYS A 20 13.27 9.98 -29.81
N ASP A 21 14.58 10.11 -30.04
CA ASP A 21 15.13 11.13 -30.92
C ASP A 21 14.80 10.90 -32.40
N GLU A 22 14.64 9.62 -32.80
CA GLU A 22 14.27 9.25 -34.17
C GLU A 22 12.75 9.39 -34.43
N HIS A 23 11.91 9.36 -33.37
CA HIS A 23 10.43 9.36 -33.44
C HIS A 23 9.81 10.55 -32.70
N ARG A 24 10.40 11.76 -32.81
CA ARG A 24 9.94 12.94 -32.06
C ARG A 24 8.53 13.43 -32.40
N ASP A 25 8.03 13.08 -33.56
CA ASP A 25 6.71 13.49 -34.06
C ASP A 25 5.64 12.42 -33.87
N ASP A 26 5.95 11.34 -33.14
CA ASP A 26 5.04 10.23 -32.86
C ASP A 26 4.71 10.18 -31.35
N ASP A 27 3.61 10.85 -30.98
CA ASP A 27 3.20 10.98 -29.59
C ASP A 27 2.91 9.63 -28.92
N ASP A 28 2.27 8.69 -29.62
CA ASP A 28 1.94 7.36 -29.08
C ASP A 28 3.24 6.57 -28.81
N MET A 29 4.20 6.63 -29.71
CA MET A 29 5.50 6.01 -29.55
C MET A 29 6.27 6.65 -28.36
N LEU A 30 6.24 7.97 -28.23
CA LEU A 30 6.92 8.68 -27.13
C LEU A 30 6.32 8.33 -25.77
N ILE A 31 4.99 8.17 -25.67
CA ILE A 31 4.30 7.73 -24.46
C ILE A 31 4.77 6.31 -24.09
N ALA A 32 4.69 5.37 -25.01
CA ALA A 32 5.10 3.98 -24.76
C ALA A 32 6.58 3.85 -24.34
N LEU A 33 7.47 4.59 -25.01
CA LEU A 33 8.89 4.64 -24.65
C LEU A 33 9.12 5.30 -23.29
N GLY A 34 8.28 6.27 -22.91
CA GLY A 34 8.29 6.89 -21.58
C GLY A 34 7.92 5.91 -20.47
N GLU A 35 6.92 5.07 -20.69
CA GLU A 35 6.53 4.00 -19.76
C GLU A 35 7.66 2.98 -19.58
N ILE A 36 8.28 2.53 -20.67
CA ILE A 36 9.44 1.61 -20.61
C ILE A 36 10.62 2.25 -19.86
N GLU A 37 10.89 3.53 -20.07
CA GLU A 37 11.94 4.26 -19.35
C GLU A 37 11.64 4.35 -17.86
N SER A 38 10.38 4.61 -17.50
CA SER A 38 9.91 4.65 -16.12
C SER A 38 10.17 3.32 -15.43
N GLU A 39 9.81 2.19 -16.06
CA GLU A 39 10.07 0.85 -15.53
C GLU A 39 11.57 0.54 -15.39
N LEU A 40 12.39 0.98 -16.35
CA LEU A 40 13.84 0.78 -16.28
C LEU A 40 14.52 1.62 -15.20
N THR A 41 13.96 2.78 -14.88
CA THR A 41 14.51 3.71 -13.88
C THR A 41 13.91 3.50 -12.50
N SER A 42 12.81 2.76 -12.37
CA SER A 42 12.20 2.44 -11.09
C SER A 42 13.20 1.76 -10.15
N LYS A 43 13.07 2.04 -8.85
CA LYS A 43 13.91 1.47 -7.80
C LYS A 43 13.76 -0.06 -7.79
N LYS A 44 14.88 -0.80 -7.96
CA LYS A 44 14.90 -2.27 -8.03
C LYS A 44 15.68 -2.92 -6.87
N TYR A 45 15.71 -2.31 -5.71
CA TYR A 45 16.24 -2.88 -4.47
C TYR A 45 15.26 -2.61 -3.33
N GLY A 46 15.27 -3.49 -2.37
CA GLY A 46 14.24 -3.63 -1.37
C GLY A 46 13.18 -4.62 -1.82
N LEU A 47 11.99 -4.49 -1.28
CA LEU A 47 10.87 -5.36 -1.63
C LEU A 47 10.30 -4.97 -2.99
N VAL A 48 10.37 -5.88 -3.96
CA VAL A 48 9.78 -5.71 -5.30
C VAL A 48 8.73 -6.79 -5.48
N TRP A 49 7.51 -6.38 -5.84
CA TRP A 49 6.39 -7.29 -6.09
C TRP A 49 5.58 -6.83 -7.29
N GLU A 50 4.79 -7.72 -7.84
CA GLU A 50 3.81 -7.38 -8.86
C GLU A 50 2.65 -6.63 -8.21
N GLN A 51 2.42 -5.40 -8.65
CA GLN A 51 1.36 -4.57 -8.08
C GLN A 51 0.00 -5.03 -8.56
N HIS A 52 -0.92 -5.18 -7.61
CA HIS A 52 -2.32 -5.46 -7.86
C HIS A 52 -3.14 -4.29 -7.34
N GLU A 53 -4.13 -3.88 -8.10
CA GLU A 53 -5.05 -2.81 -7.74
C GLU A 53 -6.36 -3.45 -7.24
N GLU A 54 -6.91 -2.92 -6.15
CA GLU A 54 -8.19 -3.37 -5.62
C GLU A 54 -9.37 -2.66 -6.31
N ALA A 55 -10.53 -3.31 -6.41
CA ALA A 55 -11.75 -2.71 -6.97
C ALA A 55 -12.12 -1.40 -6.26
N VAL A 56 -11.81 -1.29 -4.97
CA VAL A 56 -11.99 -0.09 -4.16
C VAL A 56 -11.14 1.09 -4.66
N ASP A 57 -9.90 0.84 -5.10
CA ASP A 57 -9.04 1.89 -5.67
C ASP A 57 -9.58 2.35 -7.03
N VAL A 58 -10.05 1.41 -7.86
CA VAL A 58 -10.67 1.71 -9.15
C VAL A 58 -11.92 2.56 -8.94
N MET A 59 -12.78 2.19 -7.98
CA MET A 59 -14.01 2.94 -7.67
C MET A 59 -13.71 4.37 -7.23
N MET A 60 -12.65 4.60 -6.47
CA MET A 60 -12.27 5.94 -5.99
C MET A 60 -11.78 6.90 -7.08
N ARG A 61 -11.56 6.44 -8.32
CA ARG A 61 -11.23 7.32 -9.45
C ARG A 61 -12.41 8.23 -9.83
N ASP A 62 -13.63 7.69 -9.75
CA ASP A 62 -14.86 8.35 -10.20
C ASP A 62 -15.83 8.65 -9.05
N HIS A 63 -15.58 8.08 -7.85
CA HIS A 63 -16.46 8.20 -6.69
C HIS A 63 -15.67 8.69 -5.47
N ILE A 64 -16.28 9.58 -4.71
CA ILE A 64 -15.73 10.07 -3.45
C ILE A 64 -16.52 9.42 -2.31
N PRO A 65 -15.85 8.63 -1.44
CA PRO A 65 -16.50 8.08 -0.26
C PRO A 65 -16.88 9.20 0.72
N VAL A 66 -17.93 8.97 1.48
CA VAL A 66 -18.39 9.89 2.54
C VAL A 66 -18.77 9.10 3.78
N PHE A 67 -18.58 9.71 4.96
CA PHE A 67 -19.14 9.16 6.19
C PHE A 67 -20.61 9.55 6.30
N THR A 68 -21.43 8.58 6.70
CA THR A 68 -22.85 8.80 7.01
C THR A 68 -23.09 8.40 8.46
N GLU A 69 -23.64 9.29 9.25
CA GLU A 69 -24.04 9.00 10.62
C GLU A 69 -25.19 7.99 10.67
N VAL A 70 -25.15 7.11 11.67
CA VAL A 70 -26.19 6.12 11.97
C VAL A 70 -26.70 6.41 13.39
N PRO A 71 -27.58 7.41 13.57
CA PRO A 71 -28.00 7.91 14.89
C PRO A 71 -28.62 6.84 15.77
N GLU A 72 -29.30 5.85 15.18
CA GLU A 72 -29.90 4.74 15.92
C GLU A 72 -28.89 3.79 16.57
N ARG A 73 -27.61 3.89 16.20
CA ARG A 73 -26.50 3.12 16.81
C ARG A 73 -25.63 3.98 17.72
N GLU A 74 -26.00 5.22 17.97
CA GLU A 74 -25.26 6.13 18.83
C GLU A 74 -25.29 5.63 20.28
N ILE A 75 -24.10 5.53 20.89
CA ILE A 75 -23.92 5.26 22.32
C ILE A 75 -23.67 6.59 23.01
N ILE A 76 -24.68 7.10 23.71
CA ILE A 76 -24.58 8.38 24.39
C ILE A 76 -23.61 8.27 25.57
N ALA A 77 -22.48 8.97 25.47
CA ALA A 77 -21.50 9.04 26.54
C ALA A 77 -21.94 10.01 27.64
N ALA A 78 -21.46 9.79 28.87
CA ALA A 78 -21.71 10.75 29.95
C ALA A 78 -21.05 12.11 29.64
N PRO A 79 -21.63 13.24 30.13
CA PRO A 79 -21.06 14.55 29.90
C PRO A 79 -19.59 14.66 30.32
N GLY A 80 -18.73 15.15 29.43
CA GLY A 80 -17.30 15.30 29.68
C GLY A 80 -16.43 14.09 29.35
N GLN A 81 -16.99 13.01 28.85
CA GLN A 81 -16.25 11.89 28.28
C GLN A 81 -15.79 12.21 26.84
N GLY A 82 -14.64 11.64 26.44
CA GLY A 82 -14.11 11.78 25.10
C GLY A 82 -15.04 11.15 24.05
N TYR A 83 -14.95 11.63 22.84
CA TYR A 83 -15.70 11.11 21.68
C TYR A 83 -15.03 9.87 21.13
N ASN A 84 -15.79 8.79 20.96
CA ASN A 84 -15.36 7.57 20.29
C ASN A 84 -16.31 7.30 19.12
N PHE A 85 -15.78 6.73 18.05
CA PHE A 85 -16.59 6.37 16.88
C PHE A 85 -16.14 5.06 16.26
N ILE A 86 -17.07 4.34 15.64
CA ILE A 86 -16.83 3.14 14.87
C ILE A 86 -17.15 3.48 13.42
N LEU A 87 -16.20 3.18 12.52
CA LEU A 87 -16.39 3.32 11.08
C LEU A 87 -16.66 1.93 10.50
N GLU A 88 -17.86 1.74 9.94
CA GLU A 88 -18.28 0.48 9.32
C GLU A 88 -18.21 0.63 7.80
N GLY A 89 -17.54 -0.31 7.12
CA GLY A 89 -17.36 -0.32 5.68
C GLY A 89 -15.98 -0.81 5.28
N ASP A 90 -15.63 -0.63 4.01
CA ASP A 90 -14.28 -0.92 3.55
C ASP A 90 -13.26 -0.01 4.25
N ASN A 91 -12.22 -0.64 4.80
CA ASN A 91 -11.24 0.08 5.60
C ASN A 91 -10.35 1.02 4.78
N LEU A 92 -10.10 0.75 3.49
CA LEU A 92 -9.30 1.64 2.65
C LEU A 92 -10.04 2.95 2.36
N HIS A 93 -11.36 2.88 2.08
CA HIS A 93 -12.22 4.06 1.98
C HIS A 93 -12.20 4.88 3.28
N SER A 94 -12.39 4.23 4.42
CA SER A 94 -12.38 4.88 5.74
C SER A 94 -11.05 5.54 6.04
N LEU A 95 -9.92 4.87 5.76
CA LEU A 95 -8.58 5.40 5.93
C LEU A 95 -8.32 6.63 5.05
N ARG A 96 -8.75 6.61 3.79
CA ARG A 96 -8.64 7.77 2.87
C ARG A 96 -9.41 9.00 3.39
N LEU A 97 -10.57 8.79 4.00
CA LEU A 97 -11.34 9.88 4.62
C LEU A 97 -10.67 10.39 5.90
N LEU A 98 -10.19 9.47 6.75
CA LEU A 98 -9.48 9.82 7.97
C LEU A 98 -8.19 10.59 7.68
N GLU A 99 -7.47 10.26 6.63
CA GLU A 99 -6.25 10.98 6.23
C GLU A 99 -6.51 12.48 6.02
N LYS A 100 -7.68 12.85 5.48
CA LYS A 100 -8.05 14.26 5.26
C LYS A 100 -8.27 15.03 6.57
N THR A 101 -8.74 14.35 7.60
CA THR A 101 -9.17 15.00 8.86
C THR A 101 -8.23 14.73 10.04
N HIS A 102 -7.50 13.61 10.04
CA HIS A 102 -6.70 13.12 11.15
C HIS A 102 -5.21 12.92 10.82
N LYS A 103 -4.72 13.52 9.74
CA LYS A 103 -3.29 13.46 9.39
C LYS A 103 -2.42 13.98 10.54
N GLY A 104 -1.46 13.15 10.98
CA GLY A 104 -0.54 13.47 12.05
C GLY A 104 -1.17 13.62 13.44
N LYS A 105 -2.33 12.98 13.69
CA LYS A 105 -3.09 13.12 14.95
C LYS A 105 -3.26 11.82 15.73
N ILE A 106 -2.88 10.68 15.18
CA ILE A 106 -3.08 9.37 15.81
C ILE A 106 -1.80 8.97 16.52
N ASP A 107 -1.90 8.66 17.81
CA ASP A 107 -0.74 8.27 18.62
C ASP A 107 -0.49 6.76 18.56
N VAL A 108 -1.54 5.95 18.43
CA VAL A 108 -1.42 4.48 18.37
C VAL A 108 -2.36 3.93 17.32
N ILE A 109 -1.81 3.07 16.47
CA ILE A 109 -2.56 2.25 15.53
C ILE A 109 -2.29 0.79 15.88
N TYR A 110 -3.33 -0.01 16.09
CA TYR A 110 -3.24 -1.47 16.21
C TYR A 110 -4.05 -2.12 15.10
N ILE A 111 -3.45 -3.06 14.39
CA ILE A 111 -4.11 -3.82 13.33
C ILE A 111 -3.80 -5.31 13.43
N ASP A 112 -4.78 -6.09 13.02
CA ASP A 112 -4.72 -7.54 12.90
C ASP A 112 -5.17 -7.92 11.48
N PRO A 113 -4.28 -7.81 10.48
CA PRO A 113 -4.61 -8.06 9.09
C PRO A 113 -4.79 -9.55 8.81
N PRO A 114 -5.36 -9.93 7.65
CA PRO A 114 -5.39 -11.32 7.22
C PRO A 114 -3.96 -11.89 7.16
N TYR A 115 -3.77 -13.13 7.65
CA TYR A 115 -2.44 -13.77 7.73
C TYR A 115 -2.01 -14.45 6.43
N ASN A 116 -2.91 -14.50 5.45
CA ASN A 116 -2.68 -15.12 4.14
C ASN A 116 -2.28 -16.59 4.23
N THR A 117 -3.01 -17.34 5.07
CA THR A 117 -2.73 -18.76 5.33
C THR A 117 -3.16 -19.67 4.19
N GLY A 118 -3.93 -19.18 3.21
CA GLY A 118 -4.58 -19.97 2.17
C GLY A 118 -5.88 -20.65 2.60
N ASN A 119 -6.27 -20.54 3.88
CA ASN A 119 -7.47 -21.17 4.45
C ASN A 119 -8.69 -20.25 4.45
N LYS A 120 -8.91 -19.48 3.37
CA LYS A 120 -10.02 -18.52 3.24
C LYS A 120 -10.00 -17.41 4.31
N ASP A 121 -8.83 -17.01 4.73
CA ASP A 121 -8.60 -15.92 5.68
C ASP A 121 -8.26 -14.59 5.00
N PHE A 122 -7.97 -14.59 3.70
CA PHE A 122 -7.69 -13.41 2.91
C PHE A 122 -8.61 -13.33 1.69
N VAL A 123 -9.37 -12.24 1.62
CA VAL A 123 -10.22 -11.89 0.47
C VAL A 123 -9.57 -10.73 -0.26
N TYR A 124 -9.41 -10.88 -1.57
CA TYR A 124 -8.94 -9.83 -2.46
C TYR A 124 -9.94 -9.71 -3.62
N ASP A 125 -10.52 -8.53 -3.82
CA ASP A 125 -11.59 -8.30 -4.82
C ASP A 125 -12.73 -9.33 -4.74
N ASP A 126 -13.29 -9.52 -3.54
CA ASP A 126 -14.40 -10.45 -3.25
C ASP A 126 -14.09 -11.94 -3.51
N VAL A 127 -12.82 -12.27 -3.80
CA VAL A 127 -12.37 -13.63 -4.04
C VAL A 127 -11.38 -14.06 -2.94
N TYR A 128 -11.59 -15.25 -2.39
CA TYR A 128 -10.60 -15.83 -1.49
C TYR A 128 -9.30 -16.17 -2.23
N VAL A 129 -8.19 -15.70 -1.65
CA VAL A 129 -6.84 -16.07 -2.13
C VAL A 129 -6.47 -17.41 -1.51
N ASP A 130 -6.18 -18.40 -2.34
CA ASP A 130 -5.80 -19.75 -1.90
C ASP A 130 -4.29 -20.00 -2.04
N ASP A 131 -3.83 -21.13 -1.52
CA ASP A 131 -2.41 -21.51 -1.56
C ASP A 131 -1.86 -21.77 -2.97
N LEU A 132 -2.73 -22.05 -3.93
CA LEU A 132 -2.34 -22.30 -5.32
C LEU A 132 -2.22 -21.02 -6.14
N ASP A 133 -2.63 -19.88 -5.57
CA ASP A 133 -2.48 -18.59 -6.23
C ASP A 133 -1.01 -18.18 -6.25
N GLY A 134 -0.41 -18.20 -7.44
CA GLY A 134 1.00 -17.81 -7.64
C GLY A 134 1.30 -16.36 -7.26
N PHE A 135 0.28 -15.51 -7.13
CA PHE A 135 0.40 -14.08 -6.78
C PHE A 135 -0.07 -13.77 -5.36
N LYS A 136 -0.35 -14.77 -4.52
CA LYS A 136 -0.93 -14.55 -3.20
C LYS A 136 -0.13 -13.57 -2.34
N HIS A 137 1.19 -13.65 -2.34
CA HIS A 137 2.07 -12.72 -1.61
C HIS A 137 2.05 -11.32 -2.21
N SER A 138 2.09 -11.20 -3.54
CA SER A 138 2.03 -9.90 -4.23
C SER A 138 0.69 -9.19 -4.00
N LYS A 139 -0.42 -9.92 -4.02
CA LYS A 139 -1.75 -9.39 -3.67
C LYS A 139 -1.80 -8.90 -2.23
N TRP A 140 -1.27 -9.70 -1.28
CA TRP A 140 -1.23 -9.33 0.12
C TRP A 140 -0.35 -8.10 0.38
N ILE A 141 0.82 -8.03 -0.26
CA ILE A 141 1.72 -6.88 -0.13
C ILE A 141 1.06 -5.62 -0.72
N SER A 142 0.38 -5.73 -1.87
CA SER A 142 -0.36 -4.62 -2.48
C SER A 142 -1.45 -4.11 -1.54
N PHE A 143 -2.27 -5.01 -0.99
CA PHE A 143 -3.30 -4.73 0.00
C PHE A 143 -2.74 -3.99 1.23
N MET A 144 -1.67 -4.49 1.82
CA MET A 144 -1.05 -3.90 3.00
C MET A 144 -0.33 -2.58 2.71
N SER A 145 0.33 -2.48 1.57
CA SER A 145 1.11 -1.29 1.19
C SER A 145 0.25 -0.02 1.17
N GLU A 146 -0.92 -0.07 0.55
CA GLU A 146 -1.80 1.11 0.46
C GLU A 146 -2.31 1.53 1.84
N ARG A 147 -2.69 0.58 2.68
CA ARG A 147 -3.18 0.84 4.04
C ARG A 147 -2.08 1.38 4.96
N LEU A 148 -0.89 0.82 4.90
CA LEU A 148 0.26 1.26 5.70
C LEU A 148 0.77 2.65 5.30
N LYS A 149 0.72 3.00 4.01
CA LYS A 149 1.04 4.36 3.54
C LYS A 149 0.16 5.40 4.22
N ILE A 150 -1.15 5.14 4.27
CA ILE A 150 -2.10 6.04 4.90
C ILE A 150 -1.91 6.03 6.42
N ALA A 151 -1.77 4.85 7.03
CA ALA A 151 -1.53 4.71 8.47
C ALA A 151 -0.31 5.53 8.92
N ARG A 152 0.78 5.49 8.16
CA ARG A 152 1.96 6.33 8.41
C ARG A 152 1.62 7.82 8.42
N ASN A 153 0.79 8.29 7.49
CA ASN A 153 0.39 9.70 7.41
C ASN A 153 -0.55 10.12 8.55
N LEU A 154 -1.30 9.17 9.12
CA LEU A 154 -2.16 9.41 10.27
C LEU A 154 -1.38 9.54 11.58
N LEU A 155 -0.26 8.83 11.72
CA LEU A 155 0.54 8.82 12.94
C LEU A 155 1.16 10.19 13.23
N THR A 156 1.19 10.54 14.52
CA THR A 156 2.02 11.63 15.05
C THR A 156 3.50 11.27 14.90
N ASN A 157 4.39 12.25 15.09
CA ASN A 157 5.85 12.02 15.03
C ASN A 157 6.36 11.01 16.07
N SER A 158 5.64 10.84 17.18
CA SER A 158 5.93 9.86 18.23
C SER A 158 4.95 8.68 18.23
N GLY A 159 4.07 8.62 17.24
CA GLY A 159 3.05 7.59 17.14
C GLY A 159 3.63 6.23 16.81
N VAL A 160 2.93 5.19 17.22
CA VAL A 160 3.33 3.79 17.10
C VAL A 160 2.26 3.01 16.35
N ILE A 161 2.69 2.15 15.43
CA ILE A 161 1.83 1.12 14.84
C ILE A 161 2.25 -0.26 15.33
N ALA A 162 1.30 -1.05 15.81
CA ALA A 162 1.47 -2.45 16.19
C ALA A 162 0.66 -3.34 15.26
N ILE A 163 1.27 -4.38 14.73
CA ILE A 163 0.68 -5.26 13.71
C ILE A 163 0.84 -6.70 14.15
N SER A 164 -0.28 -7.41 14.35
CA SER A 164 -0.28 -8.87 14.53
C SER A 164 -0.15 -9.55 13.18
N ILE A 165 0.71 -10.56 13.07
CA ILE A 165 0.89 -11.30 11.82
C ILE A 165 1.39 -12.72 12.07
N GLY A 166 1.00 -13.64 11.20
CA GLY A 166 1.51 -15.00 11.17
C GLY A 166 2.84 -15.13 10.42
N TYR A 167 3.45 -16.31 10.54
CA TYR A 167 4.73 -16.62 9.90
C TYR A 167 4.70 -16.55 8.37
N GLN A 168 3.51 -16.64 7.77
CA GLN A 168 3.34 -16.65 6.31
C GLN A 168 3.80 -15.35 5.65
N GLU A 169 3.51 -14.22 6.29
CA GLU A 169 3.78 -12.89 5.72
C GLU A 169 4.70 -12.01 6.58
N VAL A 170 5.16 -12.49 7.74
CA VAL A 170 5.99 -11.67 8.64
C VAL A 170 7.23 -11.11 7.95
N HIS A 171 7.89 -11.88 7.10
CA HIS A 171 9.09 -11.43 6.39
C HIS A 171 8.80 -10.32 5.39
N ASN A 172 7.71 -10.48 4.62
CA ASN A 172 7.25 -9.48 3.67
C ASN A 172 6.82 -8.19 4.40
N LEU A 173 6.09 -8.33 5.50
CA LEU A 173 5.65 -7.20 6.32
C LEU A 173 6.82 -6.42 6.90
N VAL A 174 7.83 -7.11 7.46
CA VAL A 174 9.01 -6.46 8.05
C VAL A 174 9.73 -5.62 6.99
N VAL A 175 10.00 -6.18 5.81
CA VAL A 175 10.68 -5.44 4.74
C VAL A 175 9.82 -4.27 4.25
N LEU A 176 8.52 -4.47 4.08
CA LEU A 176 7.57 -3.41 3.69
C LEU A 176 7.57 -2.25 4.72
N CYS A 177 7.50 -2.59 6.01
CA CYS A 177 7.57 -1.59 7.08
C CYS A 177 8.93 -0.86 7.11
N GLN A 178 10.04 -1.56 6.91
CA GLN A 178 11.36 -0.95 6.87
C GLN A 178 11.52 0.06 5.73
N GLU A 179 10.87 -0.17 4.61
CA GLU A 179 10.84 0.79 3.50
C GLU A 179 10.00 2.03 3.81
N MET A 180 8.95 1.87 4.62
CA MET A 180 8.00 2.94 4.92
C MET A 180 8.39 3.76 6.16
N PHE A 181 8.88 3.11 7.23
CA PHE A 181 9.07 3.71 8.55
C PHE A 181 10.54 3.89 8.98
N ASP A 182 11.50 3.64 8.10
CA ASP A 182 12.93 3.49 8.41
C ASP A 182 13.24 2.17 9.16
N THR A 183 14.35 1.55 8.76
CA THR A 183 14.82 0.25 9.28
C THR A 183 15.04 0.23 10.79
N LYS A 184 15.47 1.36 11.38
CA LYS A 184 15.74 1.47 12.82
C LYS A 184 14.50 1.55 13.69
N GLN A 185 13.33 1.79 13.09
CA GLN A 185 12.05 1.96 13.79
C GLN A 185 11.20 0.69 13.78
N VAL A 186 11.62 -0.34 13.07
CA VAL A 186 10.87 -1.60 12.93
C VAL A 186 11.46 -2.65 13.85
N THR A 187 10.64 -3.17 14.76
CA THR A 187 11.00 -4.24 15.69
C THR A 187 9.99 -5.38 15.57
N CYS A 188 10.48 -6.61 15.41
CA CYS A 188 9.67 -7.81 15.47
C CYS A 188 9.71 -8.37 16.90
N VAL A 189 8.53 -8.60 17.48
CA VAL A 189 8.38 -9.18 18.83
C VAL A 189 7.68 -10.53 18.67
N THR A 190 8.25 -11.58 19.25
CA THR A 190 7.73 -12.96 19.22
C THR A 190 7.27 -13.40 20.60
#